data_c1279d3f37eeb8139e051ea23ce32836
#
_entry.id   c1279d3f37eeb8139e051ea23ce32836
#
_cell.length_a   1.000
_cell.length_b   1.000
_cell.length_c   1.000
_cell.angle_alpha   90.00
_cell.angle_beta   90.00
_cell.angle_gamma   90.00
#
_symmetry.space_group_name_H-M   'P 1'
#
loop_
_entity.id
_entity.type
_entity.pdbx_description
1 polymer ?
#
loop_
_entity_poly.entity_id
_entity_poly.type
_entity_poly.pdbx_seq_one_letter_code
_entity_poly.pdbx_strand_id
1 'polypeptide(L)'
;LVGSEMCIRDSYNLGNSYYKINEIAKAILNYEKALLLQPGNGDIRANLEIARGKTVDKVEVVPEIFFVTWTKALINSMSVDSWAIWGIVSFLLLIVSLYFFIFSKQVVLKKVGFITGIIFLIVVVMANVFASKQKEELLNRDTAIIMSPSVTVRSTPSENGTSLFILHEGHKVNIKDDSMKDWKEIRLEDGKVGWAVSYTHLRAHET
;
A
#
# COMPACT_ATOMS: atom_id res chain seq x y z
N LEU A 1 -8.32 16.16 -4.73
CA LEU A 1 -8.84 15.89 -3.36
C LEU A 1 -10.27 15.34 -3.40
N VAL A 2 -11.25 16.05 -3.98
CA VAL A 2 -12.65 15.59 -4.02
C VAL A 2 -12.80 14.28 -4.82
N GLY A 3 -12.08 14.10 -5.93
CA GLY A 3 -12.11 12.88 -6.74
C GLY A 3 -11.53 11.65 -6.03
N SER A 4 -10.50 11.84 -5.20
CA SER A 4 -9.90 10.72 -4.44
C SER A 4 -10.80 10.23 -3.31
N GLU A 5 -11.45 11.12 -2.56
CA GLU A 5 -12.40 10.73 -1.50
C GLU A 5 -13.62 9.99 -2.05
N MET A 6 -14.15 10.43 -3.21
CA MET A 6 -15.23 9.73 -3.88
C MET A 6 -14.78 8.31 -4.29
N CYS A 7 -13.62 8.17 -4.92
CA CYS A 7 -13.07 6.87 -5.29
C CYS A 7 -12.86 5.93 -4.08
N ILE A 8 -12.38 6.46 -2.94
CA ILE A 8 -12.21 5.67 -1.71
C ILE A 8 -13.56 5.14 -1.23
N ARG A 9 -14.56 6.02 -1.09
CA ARG A 9 -15.90 5.66 -0.62
C ARG A 9 -16.59 4.68 -1.57
N ASP A 10 -16.47 4.89 -2.87
CA ASP A 10 -17.07 4.03 -3.88
C ASP A 10 -16.43 2.63 -3.84
N SER A 11 -15.11 2.54 -3.81
CA SER A 11 -14.41 1.26 -3.69
C SER A 11 -14.75 0.55 -2.38
N TYR A 12 -14.78 1.26 -1.26
CA TYR A 12 -15.14 0.69 0.04
C TYR A 12 -16.58 0.16 0.07
N ASN A 13 -17.55 0.96 -0.42
CA ASN A 13 -18.94 0.56 -0.48
C ASN A 13 -19.18 -0.61 -1.44
N LEU A 14 -18.46 -0.63 -2.57
CA LEU A 14 -18.50 -1.72 -3.52
C LEU A 14 -17.91 -3.00 -2.91
N GLY A 15 -16.82 -2.89 -2.16
CA GLY A 15 -16.26 -3.99 -1.38
C GLY A 15 -17.26 -4.57 -0.37
N ASN A 16 -17.95 -3.71 0.38
CA ASN A 16 -19.01 -4.12 1.31
C ASN A 16 -20.17 -4.81 0.60
N SER A 17 -20.56 -4.34 -0.58
CA SER A 17 -21.62 -4.92 -1.37
C SER A 17 -21.25 -6.32 -1.87
N TYR A 18 -20.03 -6.48 -2.42
CA TYR A 18 -19.53 -7.79 -2.85
C TYR A 18 -19.39 -8.78 -1.69
N TYR A 19 -18.92 -8.30 -0.53
CA TYR A 19 -18.83 -9.14 0.66
C TYR A 19 -20.20 -9.69 1.10
N LYS A 20 -21.26 -8.86 1.06
CA LYS A 20 -22.63 -9.25 1.42
C LYS A 20 -23.22 -10.31 0.48
N ILE A 21 -22.88 -10.28 -0.81
CA ILE A 21 -23.32 -11.28 -1.79
C ILE A 21 -22.34 -12.46 -1.92
N ASN A 22 -21.38 -12.55 -1.00
CA ASN A 22 -20.38 -13.62 -0.90
C ASN A 22 -19.39 -13.70 -2.09
N GLU A 23 -19.22 -12.63 -2.85
CA GLU A 23 -18.20 -12.46 -3.89
C GLU A 23 -16.87 -12.00 -3.26
N ILE A 24 -16.21 -12.91 -2.55
CA ILE A 24 -15.10 -12.58 -1.64
C ILE A 24 -13.89 -12.01 -2.37
N ALA A 25 -13.49 -12.57 -3.52
CA ALA A 25 -12.36 -12.07 -4.30
C ALA A 25 -12.58 -10.62 -4.77
N LYS A 26 -13.79 -10.28 -5.24
CA LYS A 26 -14.15 -8.92 -5.64
C LYS A 26 -14.21 -7.96 -4.45
N ALA A 27 -14.66 -8.44 -3.29
CA ALA A 27 -14.64 -7.65 -2.06
C ALA A 27 -13.20 -7.28 -1.67
N ILE A 28 -12.29 -8.27 -1.64
CA ILE A 28 -10.87 -8.07 -1.36
C ILE A 28 -10.25 -7.07 -2.33
N LEU A 29 -10.47 -7.23 -3.64
CA LEU A 29 -9.97 -6.30 -4.66
C LEU A 29 -10.38 -4.86 -4.38
N ASN A 30 -11.66 -4.63 -4.04
CA ASN A 30 -12.18 -3.28 -3.81
C ASN A 30 -11.71 -2.70 -2.46
N TYR A 31 -11.55 -3.50 -1.43
CA TYR A 31 -10.93 -3.07 -0.17
C TYR A 31 -9.45 -2.74 -0.35
N GLU A 32 -8.69 -3.51 -1.15
CA GLU A 32 -7.32 -3.20 -1.49
C GLU A 32 -7.21 -1.87 -2.25
N LYS A 33 -8.09 -1.63 -3.25
CA LYS A 33 -8.16 -0.35 -3.96
C LYS A 33 -8.41 0.83 -3.00
N ALA A 34 -9.35 0.68 -2.08
CA ALA A 34 -9.66 1.73 -1.10
C ALA A 34 -8.49 1.95 -0.13
N LEU A 35 -7.83 0.87 0.32
CA LEU A 35 -6.70 0.93 1.25
C LEU A 35 -5.45 1.56 0.62
N LEU A 36 -5.22 1.36 -0.68
CA LEU A 36 -4.14 2.03 -1.40
C LEU A 36 -4.28 3.57 -1.36
N LEU A 37 -5.51 4.07 -1.44
CA LEU A 37 -5.78 5.51 -1.41
C LEU A 37 -5.80 6.06 0.03
N GLN A 38 -6.21 5.24 1.01
CA GLN A 38 -6.29 5.64 2.42
C GLN A 38 -5.72 4.54 3.34
N PRO A 39 -4.39 4.35 3.35
CA PRO A 39 -3.75 3.24 4.06
C PRO A 39 -3.91 3.30 5.58
N GLY A 40 -4.17 4.49 6.16
CA GLY A 40 -4.43 4.68 7.59
C GLY A 40 -5.86 4.33 8.05
N ASN A 41 -6.77 3.96 7.13
CA ASN A 41 -8.16 3.71 7.48
C ASN A 41 -8.33 2.33 8.15
N GLY A 42 -8.66 2.33 9.44
CA GLY A 42 -8.85 1.12 10.24
C GLY A 42 -10.05 0.29 9.82
N ASP A 43 -11.16 0.92 9.39
CA ASP A 43 -12.39 0.22 9.01
C ASP A 43 -12.20 -0.57 7.71
N ILE A 44 -11.52 0.03 6.72
CA ILE A 44 -11.19 -0.65 5.46
C ILE A 44 -10.28 -1.84 5.75
N ARG A 45 -9.26 -1.65 6.61
CA ARG A 45 -8.33 -2.72 6.97
C ARG A 45 -9.05 -3.85 7.71
N ALA A 46 -9.91 -3.56 8.67
CA ALA A 46 -10.66 -4.57 9.40
C ALA A 46 -11.56 -5.39 8.45
N ASN A 47 -12.29 -4.74 7.53
CA ASN A 47 -13.14 -5.42 6.57
C ASN A 47 -12.33 -6.27 5.58
N LEU A 48 -11.16 -5.80 5.16
CA LEU A 48 -10.23 -6.56 4.33
C LEU A 48 -9.76 -7.84 5.05
N GLU A 49 -9.36 -7.74 6.32
CA GLU A 49 -8.93 -8.90 7.11
C GLU A 49 -10.08 -9.92 7.32
N ILE A 50 -11.29 -9.42 7.56
CA ILE A 50 -12.48 -10.28 7.66
C ILE A 50 -12.74 -11.01 6.33
N ALA A 51 -12.60 -10.30 5.19
CA ALA A 51 -12.77 -10.91 3.87
C ALA A 51 -11.67 -11.94 3.57
N ARG A 52 -10.40 -11.63 3.88
CA ARG A 52 -9.27 -12.57 3.75
C ARG A 52 -9.43 -13.80 4.63
N GLY A 53 -10.05 -13.66 5.79
CA GLY A 53 -10.36 -14.79 6.66
C GLY A 53 -11.31 -15.84 6.05
N LYS A 54 -12.05 -15.46 4.97
CA LYS A 54 -12.94 -16.36 4.22
C LYS A 54 -12.27 -17.03 3.03
N THR A 55 -11.06 -16.63 2.63
CA THR A 55 -10.34 -17.29 1.53
C THR A 55 -9.85 -18.68 1.95
N VAL A 56 -9.71 -19.55 0.96
CA VAL A 56 -9.25 -20.94 1.16
C VAL A 56 -7.77 -20.95 1.54
N ASP A 57 -6.97 -20.15 0.82
CA ASP A 57 -5.53 -20.06 1.05
C ASP A 57 -5.25 -19.13 2.23
N LYS A 58 -4.68 -19.67 3.29
CA LYS A 58 -4.18 -18.87 4.41
C LYS A 58 -2.74 -18.49 4.14
N VAL A 59 -2.49 -17.20 4.08
CA VAL A 59 -1.13 -16.67 3.87
C VAL A 59 -0.36 -16.77 5.19
N GLU A 60 0.66 -17.60 5.20
CA GLU A 60 1.68 -17.55 6.24
C GLU A 60 2.63 -16.39 5.93
N VAL A 61 2.37 -15.24 6.52
CA VAL A 61 3.23 -14.07 6.35
C VAL A 61 4.59 -14.38 6.99
N VAL A 62 5.65 -14.32 6.18
CA VAL A 62 7.02 -14.45 6.71
C VAL A 62 7.25 -13.31 7.71
N PRO A 63 7.69 -13.61 8.95
CA PRO A 63 7.93 -12.57 9.94
C PRO A 63 8.95 -11.57 9.42
N GLU A 64 8.53 -10.33 9.23
CA GLU A 64 9.43 -9.24 8.88
C GLU A 64 10.19 -8.75 10.12
N ILE A 65 11.38 -8.20 9.90
CA ILE A 65 12.18 -7.57 10.96
C ILE A 65 11.35 -6.43 11.58
N PHE A 66 11.27 -6.38 12.91
CA PHE A 66 10.48 -5.41 13.68
C PHE A 66 10.61 -3.95 13.15
N PHE A 67 11.82 -3.52 12.83
CA PHE A 67 12.07 -2.18 12.27
C PHE A 67 11.35 -1.93 10.93
N VAL A 68 11.28 -2.94 10.06
CA VAL A 68 10.61 -2.84 8.75
C VAL A 68 9.11 -2.71 8.96
N THR A 69 8.53 -3.55 9.82
CA THR A 69 7.10 -3.51 10.14
C THR A 69 6.71 -2.17 10.78
N TRP A 70 7.52 -1.67 11.72
CA TRP A 70 7.28 -0.40 12.39
C TRP A 70 7.37 0.79 11.41
N THR A 71 8.37 0.80 10.52
CA THR A 71 8.51 1.86 9.50
C THR A 71 7.36 1.84 8.51
N LYS A 72 6.93 0.66 8.04
CA LYS A 72 5.74 0.51 7.19
C LYS A 72 4.47 1.00 7.90
N ALA A 73 4.29 0.65 9.17
CA ALA A 73 3.15 1.11 9.96
C ALA A 73 3.14 2.63 10.10
N LEU A 74 4.32 3.26 10.30
CA LEU A 74 4.46 4.71 10.40
C LEU A 74 4.16 5.39 9.05
N ILE A 75 4.71 4.90 7.96
CA ILE A 75 4.44 5.41 6.60
C ILE A 75 2.94 5.34 6.31
N ASN A 76 2.31 4.20 6.62
CA ASN A 76 0.90 3.91 6.33
C ASN A 76 -0.07 4.46 7.41
N SER A 77 0.42 5.25 8.39
CA SER A 77 -0.45 5.88 9.39
C SER A 77 -1.29 7.02 8.82
N MET A 78 -0.81 7.66 7.75
CA MET A 78 -1.46 8.79 7.08
C MET A 78 -1.47 8.60 5.57
N SER A 79 -2.33 9.36 4.86
CA SER A 79 -2.35 9.39 3.41
C SER A 79 -1.19 10.24 2.84
N VAL A 80 -0.88 10.05 1.55
CA VAL A 80 0.13 10.86 0.82
C VAL A 80 -0.13 12.36 0.97
N ASP A 81 -1.40 12.76 0.82
CA ASP A 81 -1.80 14.17 0.92
C ASP A 81 -1.58 14.72 2.34
N SER A 82 -1.86 13.92 3.37
CA SER A 82 -1.61 14.31 4.75
C SER A 82 -0.12 14.51 5.02
N TRP A 83 0.74 13.60 4.54
CA TRP A 83 2.18 13.77 4.65
C TRP A 83 2.69 15.01 3.91
N ALA A 84 2.14 15.32 2.72
CA ALA A 84 2.48 16.52 1.97
C ALA A 84 2.08 17.80 2.73
N ILE A 85 0.88 17.84 3.31
CA ILE A 85 0.41 18.97 4.13
C ILE A 85 1.32 19.18 5.34
N TRP A 86 1.63 18.11 6.08
CA TRP A 86 2.55 18.18 7.23
C TRP A 86 3.95 18.64 6.83
N GLY A 87 4.43 18.23 5.65
CA GLY A 87 5.69 18.70 5.06
C GLY A 87 5.69 20.21 4.83
N ILE A 88 4.62 20.74 4.21
CA ILE A 88 4.47 22.17 3.93
C ILE A 88 4.36 22.99 5.24
N VAL A 89 3.52 22.56 6.18
CA VAL A 89 3.35 23.26 7.47
C VAL A 89 4.69 23.28 8.24
N SER A 90 5.37 22.14 8.31
CA SER A 90 6.68 22.06 8.97
C SER A 90 7.74 22.92 8.30
N PHE A 91 7.70 23.04 6.97
CA PHE A 91 8.61 23.92 6.22
C PHE A 91 8.36 25.40 6.56
N LEU A 92 7.10 25.83 6.66
CA LEU A 92 6.78 27.21 7.06
C LEU A 92 7.25 27.47 8.50
N LEU A 93 7.06 26.53 9.41
CA LEU A 93 7.54 26.64 10.78
C LEU A 93 9.08 26.64 10.87
N LEU A 94 9.77 25.93 9.98
CA LEU A 94 11.22 26.00 9.85
C LEU A 94 11.68 27.42 9.48
N ILE A 95 11.01 28.08 8.53
CA ILE A 95 11.33 29.45 8.15
C ILE A 95 11.17 30.39 9.35
N VAL A 96 10.08 30.26 10.11
CA VAL A 96 9.84 31.03 11.33
C VAL A 96 10.93 30.78 12.39
N SER A 97 11.34 29.52 12.57
CA SER A 97 12.43 29.16 13.49
C SER A 97 13.76 29.78 13.09
N LEU A 98 14.08 29.76 11.79
CA LEU A 98 15.27 30.42 11.23
C LEU A 98 15.23 31.93 11.42
N TYR A 99 14.06 32.55 11.24
CA TYR A 99 13.89 34.00 11.50
C TYR A 99 14.24 34.33 12.95
N PHE A 100 13.71 33.61 13.93
CA PHE A 100 14.07 33.84 15.34
C PHE A 100 15.52 33.56 15.63
N PHE A 101 16.11 32.54 15.05
CA PHE A 101 17.53 32.23 15.20
C PHE A 101 18.45 33.37 14.70
N ILE A 102 18.11 33.96 13.57
CA ILE A 102 18.98 35.01 12.91
C ILE A 102 18.73 36.37 13.57
N PHE A 103 17.48 36.81 13.67
CA PHE A 103 17.13 38.19 13.99
C PHE A 103 16.90 38.45 15.49
N SER A 104 16.69 37.47 16.34
CA SER A 104 16.49 37.69 17.76
C SER A 104 17.74 38.22 18.43
N LYS A 105 17.57 39.20 19.33
CA LYS A 105 18.65 39.69 20.21
C LYS A 105 18.79 38.88 21.49
N GLN A 106 17.77 38.10 21.85
CA GLN A 106 17.76 37.29 23.07
C GLN A 106 18.40 35.90 22.82
N VAL A 107 19.39 35.55 23.65
CA VAL A 107 20.10 34.26 23.53
C VAL A 107 19.16 33.05 23.67
N VAL A 108 18.14 33.18 24.54
CA VAL A 108 17.16 32.11 24.74
C VAL A 108 16.37 31.84 23.47
N LEU A 109 15.87 32.87 22.81
CA LEU A 109 15.12 32.74 21.55
C LEU A 109 16.00 32.21 20.41
N LYS A 110 17.29 32.57 20.37
CA LYS A 110 18.24 31.95 19.41
C LYS A 110 18.39 30.46 19.62
N LYS A 111 18.55 30.01 20.87
CA LYS A 111 18.68 28.58 21.20
C LYS A 111 17.41 27.82 20.85
N VAL A 112 16.26 28.36 21.22
CA VAL A 112 14.95 27.76 20.88
C VAL A 112 14.77 27.69 19.38
N GLY A 113 15.02 28.80 18.65
CA GLY A 113 14.92 28.84 17.19
C GLY A 113 15.83 27.82 16.49
N PHE A 114 17.05 27.64 17.00
CA PHE A 114 17.97 26.64 16.47
C PHE A 114 17.47 25.20 16.68
N ILE A 115 17.06 24.86 17.91
CA ILE A 115 16.61 23.51 18.24
C ILE A 115 15.30 23.18 17.49
N THR A 116 14.31 24.10 17.49
CA THR A 116 13.06 23.89 16.77
C THR A 116 13.28 23.84 15.27
N GLY A 117 14.22 24.62 14.73
CA GLY A 117 14.61 24.57 13.32
C GLY A 117 15.15 23.19 12.90
N ILE A 118 16.01 22.58 13.72
CA ILE A 118 16.50 21.21 13.45
C ILE A 118 15.35 20.21 13.49
N ILE A 119 14.45 20.30 14.48
CA ILE A 119 13.30 19.40 14.59
C ILE A 119 12.41 19.50 13.34
N PHE A 120 12.05 20.72 12.93
CA PHE A 120 11.22 20.90 11.73
C PHE A 120 11.91 20.47 10.46
N LEU A 121 13.23 20.66 10.33
CA LEU A 121 13.99 20.14 9.20
C LEU A 121 13.89 18.62 9.10
N ILE A 122 14.05 17.92 10.22
CA ILE A 122 13.90 16.45 10.26
C ILE A 122 12.48 16.04 9.84
N VAL A 123 11.46 16.71 10.36
CA VAL A 123 10.04 16.42 10.02
C VAL A 123 9.78 16.64 8.53
N VAL A 124 10.30 17.74 7.94
CA VAL A 124 10.18 18.02 6.50
C VAL A 124 10.79 16.88 5.66
N VAL A 125 12.01 16.46 6.01
CA VAL A 125 12.69 15.38 5.28
C VAL A 125 11.90 14.07 5.42
N MET A 126 11.48 13.71 6.63
CA MET A 126 10.70 12.49 6.87
C MET A 126 9.36 12.50 6.11
N ALA A 127 8.63 13.62 6.17
CA ALA A 127 7.34 13.74 5.49
C ALA A 127 7.49 13.57 3.95
N ASN A 128 8.54 14.15 3.36
CA ASN A 128 8.83 13.99 1.94
C ASN A 128 9.21 12.54 1.57
N VAL A 129 10.04 11.89 2.37
CA VAL A 129 10.43 10.49 2.17
C VAL A 129 9.21 9.58 2.25
N PHE A 130 8.34 9.77 3.26
CA PHE A 130 7.16 8.95 3.45
C PHE A 130 6.11 9.17 2.34
N ALA A 131 5.88 10.44 1.96
CA ALA A 131 5.00 10.76 0.83
C ALA A 131 5.52 10.13 -0.48
N SER A 132 6.84 10.18 -0.73
CA SER A 132 7.45 9.59 -1.93
C SER A 132 7.32 8.06 -1.95
N LYS A 133 7.56 7.40 -0.83
CA LYS A 133 7.39 5.94 -0.69
C LYS A 133 5.94 5.49 -0.93
N GLN A 134 5.00 6.17 -0.31
CA GLN A 134 3.58 5.90 -0.51
C GLN A 134 3.13 6.15 -1.95
N LYS A 135 3.62 7.24 -2.56
CA LYS A 135 3.35 7.53 -3.98
C LYS A 135 3.93 6.45 -4.89
N GLU A 136 5.11 5.94 -4.60
CA GLU A 136 5.71 4.82 -5.32
C GLU A 136 4.83 3.57 -5.25
N GLU A 137 4.32 3.21 -4.09
CA GLU A 137 3.38 2.09 -3.92
C GLU A 137 2.07 2.30 -4.70
N LEU A 138 1.55 3.54 -4.75
CA LEU A 138 0.36 3.89 -5.55
C LEU A 138 0.60 3.78 -7.06
N LEU A 139 1.81 4.06 -7.53
CA LEU A 139 2.18 4.02 -8.95
C LEU A 139 2.63 2.63 -9.41
N ASN A 140 3.19 1.84 -8.49
CA ASN A 140 3.58 0.47 -8.78
C ASN A 140 2.35 -0.43 -8.87
N ARG A 141 2.04 -0.85 -10.10
CA ARG A 141 0.88 -1.69 -10.43
C ARG A 141 1.20 -3.18 -10.35
N ASP A 142 2.04 -3.54 -9.38
CA ASP A 142 2.63 -4.88 -9.32
C ASP A 142 1.81 -5.87 -8.50
N THR A 143 0.69 -5.44 -7.91
CA THR A 143 -0.18 -6.31 -7.11
C THR A 143 -1.46 -6.70 -7.86
N ALA A 144 -1.85 -7.96 -7.74
CA ALA A 144 -3.08 -8.49 -8.32
C ALA A 144 -3.80 -9.42 -7.34
N ILE A 145 -5.11 -9.60 -7.57
CA ILE A 145 -5.95 -10.55 -6.82
C ILE A 145 -6.38 -11.65 -7.77
N ILE A 146 -6.25 -12.90 -7.35
CA ILE A 146 -6.73 -14.07 -8.10
C ILE A 146 -8.26 -14.05 -8.08
N MET A 147 -8.86 -14.10 -9.28
CA MET A 147 -10.32 -14.05 -9.45
C MET A 147 -10.92 -15.39 -9.85
N SER A 148 -10.09 -16.31 -10.37
CA SER A 148 -10.53 -17.66 -10.73
C SER A 148 -10.62 -18.54 -9.49
N PRO A 149 -11.58 -19.48 -9.42
CA PRO A 149 -11.75 -20.39 -8.28
C PRO A 149 -10.48 -21.16 -7.94
N SER A 150 -9.68 -21.52 -8.95
CA SER A 150 -8.36 -22.13 -8.79
C SER A 150 -7.44 -21.81 -9.96
N VAL A 151 -6.18 -21.59 -9.66
CA VAL A 151 -5.11 -21.29 -10.65
C VAL A 151 -3.91 -22.15 -10.34
N THR A 152 -3.47 -22.94 -11.33
CA THR A 152 -2.24 -23.71 -11.20
C THR A 152 -1.05 -22.82 -11.55
N VAL A 153 -0.14 -22.65 -10.60
CA VAL A 153 1.12 -21.94 -10.80
C VAL A 153 2.19 -22.93 -11.25
N ARG A 154 2.92 -22.58 -12.31
CA ARG A 154 3.87 -23.46 -12.99
C ARG A 154 5.29 -22.93 -12.90
N SER A 155 6.27 -23.82 -13.14
CA SER A 155 7.70 -23.47 -13.13
C SER A 155 8.15 -22.67 -14.37
N THR A 156 7.41 -22.77 -15.47
CA THR A 156 7.70 -22.10 -16.75
C THR A 156 6.42 -21.54 -17.35
N PRO A 157 6.49 -20.49 -18.19
CA PRO A 157 5.34 -19.89 -18.86
C PRO A 157 4.82 -20.78 -20.01
N SER A 158 4.38 -22.00 -19.69
CA SER A 158 3.91 -23.00 -20.63
C SER A 158 2.93 -23.96 -19.95
N GLU A 159 1.96 -24.47 -20.70
CA GLU A 159 1.02 -25.47 -20.21
C GLU A 159 1.70 -26.81 -19.84
N ASN A 160 2.86 -27.08 -20.43
CA ASN A 160 3.67 -28.27 -20.12
C ASN A 160 4.63 -28.07 -18.93
N GLY A 161 4.67 -26.86 -18.33
CA GLY A 161 5.48 -26.57 -17.16
C GLY A 161 5.05 -27.40 -15.95
N THR A 162 6.00 -27.78 -15.10
CA THR A 162 5.71 -28.52 -13.87
C THR A 162 4.82 -27.65 -12.97
N SER A 163 3.72 -28.24 -12.47
CA SER A 163 2.87 -27.59 -11.46
C SER A 163 3.63 -27.47 -10.14
N LEU A 164 3.72 -26.24 -9.61
CA LEU A 164 4.39 -25.95 -8.35
C LEU A 164 3.40 -25.94 -7.20
N PHE A 165 2.32 -25.20 -7.34
CA PHE A 165 1.25 -25.09 -6.35
C PHE A 165 -0.03 -24.57 -7.01
N ILE A 166 -1.13 -24.64 -6.27
CA ILE A 166 -2.43 -24.13 -6.70
C ILE A 166 -2.79 -22.94 -5.81
N LEU A 167 -3.34 -21.89 -6.42
CA LEU A 167 -3.91 -20.73 -5.72
C LEU A 167 -5.40 -20.69 -5.93
N HIS A 168 -6.11 -20.21 -4.92
CA HIS A 168 -7.55 -20.02 -4.98
C HIS A 168 -7.92 -18.52 -5.04
N GLU A 169 -9.18 -18.27 -5.34
CA GLU A 169 -9.71 -16.91 -5.45
C GLU A 169 -9.50 -16.08 -4.18
N GLY A 170 -9.29 -14.78 -4.35
CA GLY A 170 -9.05 -13.84 -3.26
C GLY A 170 -7.60 -13.76 -2.79
N HIS A 171 -6.70 -14.62 -3.31
CA HIS A 171 -5.27 -14.56 -2.95
C HIS A 171 -4.59 -13.36 -3.61
N LYS A 172 -3.81 -12.60 -2.82
CA LYS A 172 -3.01 -11.46 -3.29
C LYS A 172 -1.65 -11.94 -3.74
N VAL A 173 -1.24 -11.49 -4.93
CA VAL A 173 0.06 -11.82 -5.54
C VAL A 173 0.77 -10.55 -6.01
N ASN A 174 2.10 -10.59 -6.04
CA ASN A 174 2.92 -9.55 -6.65
C ASN A 174 3.37 -10.01 -8.03
N ILE A 175 3.13 -9.20 -9.06
CA ILE A 175 3.57 -9.47 -10.43
C ILE A 175 5.04 -9.06 -10.52
N LYS A 176 5.91 -9.99 -10.91
CA LYS A 176 7.34 -9.78 -11.10
C LYS A 176 7.70 -9.47 -12.54
N ASP A 177 7.10 -10.22 -13.46
CA ASP A 177 7.32 -10.07 -14.89
C ASP A 177 5.96 -10.02 -15.61
N ASP A 178 5.78 -8.99 -16.40
CA ASP A 178 4.59 -8.66 -17.18
C ASP A 178 4.89 -8.63 -18.69
N SER A 179 6.07 -9.08 -19.11
CA SER A 179 6.53 -9.02 -20.49
C SER A 179 5.73 -9.91 -21.44
N MET A 180 5.15 -10.99 -20.91
CA MET A 180 4.35 -11.94 -21.70
C MET A 180 2.85 -11.63 -21.60
N LYS A 181 2.14 -11.69 -22.73
CA LYS A 181 0.71 -11.40 -22.80
C LYS A 181 -0.13 -12.41 -22.02
N ASP A 182 0.18 -13.70 -22.15
CA ASP A 182 -0.65 -14.79 -21.64
C ASP A 182 -0.17 -15.35 -20.30
N TRP A 183 1.06 -15.07 -19.90
CA TRP A 183 1.68 -15.55 -18.69
C TRP A 183 2.30 -14.41 -17.90
N LYS A 184 2.16 -14.47 -16.58
CA LYS A 184 2.76 -13.51 -15.63
C LYS A 184 3.58 -14.27 -14.61
N GLU A 185 4.79 -13.80 -14.35
CA GLU A 185 5.55 -14.27 -13.19
C GLU A 185 5.00 -13.61 -11.93
N ILE A 186 4.53 -14.43 -11.02
CA ILE A 186 3.96 -13.98 -9.75
C ILE A 186 4.82 -14.39 -8.57
N ARG A 187 4.81 -13.56 -7.54
CA ARG A 187 5.43 -13.86 -6.25
C ARG A 187 4.40 -13.73 -5.15
N LEU A 188 4.36 -14.73 -4.27
CA LEU A 188 3.53 -14.75 -3.06
C LEU A 188 4.19 -14.01 -1.89
N GLU A 189 3.41 -13.69 -0.88
CA GLU A 189 3.91 -13.07 0.35
C GLU A 189 4.86 -14.00 1.14
N ASP A 190 4.73 -15.33 0.99
CA ASP A 190 5.65 -16.33 1.55
C ASP A 190 6.97 -16.50 0.77
N GLY A 191 7.12 -15.75 -0.33
CA GLY A 191 8.33 -15.72 -1.15
C GLY A 191 8.35 -16.72 -2.31
N LYS A 192 7.37 -17.62 -2.43
CA LYS A 192 7.26 -18.55 -3.57
C LYS A 192 7.05 -17.78 -4.87
N VAL A 193 7.67 -18.25 -5.95
CA VAL A 193 7.60 -17.64 -7.29
C VAL A 193 7.15 -18.68 -8.31
N GLY A 194 6.42 -18.25 -9.31
CA GLY A 194 6.04 -19.11 -10.44
C GLY A 194 5.20 -18.36 -11.47
N TRP A 195 4.79 -19.07 -12.51
CA TRP A 195 4.06 -18.51 -13.64
C TRP A 195 2.58 -18.86 -13.58
N ALA A 196 1.74 -17.83 -13.67
CA ALA A 196 0.28 -17.96 -13.74
C ALA A 196 -0.25 -17.39 -15.06
N VAL A 197 -1.38 -17.92 -15.51
CA VAL A 197 -2.04 -17.45 -16.74
C VAL A 197 -2.68 -16.08 -16.50
N SER A 198 -2.45 -15.13 -17.40
CA SER A 198 -2.80 -13.71 -17.26
C SER A 198 -4.29 -13.42 -17.02
N TYR A 199 -5.20 -14.21 -17.61
CA TYR A 199 -6.65 -13.97 -17.51
C TYR A 199 -7.27 -14.43 -16.17
N THR A 200 -6.47 -14.99 -15.25
CA THR A 200 -6.96 -15.56 -13.99
C THR A 200 -6.97 -14.56 -12.83
N HIS A 201 -6.44 -13.35 -13.04
CA HIS A 201 -6.30 -12.35 -11.98
C HIS A 201 -6.62 -10.94 -12.49
N LEU A 202 -6.99 -10.05 -11.58
CA LEU A 202 -7.18 -8.63 -11.82
C LEU A 202 -6.22 -7.82 -10.96
N ARG A 203 -5.61 -6.80 -11.56
CA ARG A 203 -4.77 -5.84 -10.83
C ARG A 203 -5.65 -4.90 -10.00
N ALA A 204 -5.18 -4.54 -8.82
CA ALA A 204 -5.87 -3.57 -7.96
C ALA A 204 -6.09 -2.19 -8.64
N HIS A 205 -5.35 -1.89 -9.71
CA HIS A 205 -5.41 -0.62 -10.44
C HIS A 205 -6.09 -0.72 -11.83
N GLU A 206 -6.54 -1.90 -12.22
CA GLU A 206 -7.34 -2.07 -13.44
C GLU A 206 -8.81 -1.79 -13.10
N THR A 207 -9.38 -0.80 -13.79
CA THR A 207 -10.81 -0.44 -13.71
C THR A 207 -11.58 -1.14 -14.82
#